data_7399709a185c89e7ff8e3edb37312ec9
#
_entry.id   7399709a185c89e7ff8e3edb37312ec9
#
_cell.length_a   1.000
_cell.length_b   1.000
_cell.length_c   1.000
_cell.angle_alpha   90.00
_cell.angle_beta   90.00
_cell.angle_gamma   90.00
#
_symmetry.space_group_name_H-M   'P 1'
#
loop_
_entity.id
_entity.type
_entity.pdbx_description
1 polymer ?
#
loop_
_entity_poly.entity_id
_entity_poly.type
_entity_poly.pdbx_seq_one_letter_code
_entity_poly.pdbx_strand_id
1 'polypeptide(L)'
;MRCHDRHVTGTGHDETAALRRSGRRLTRQRRVIWEVLLAEPGRHLSAEDIVERVREQLPGVNTSTVYRTLEILVDDGLLLRTDLGGDRAYYEPARDHTHHHVVCERCGKVTHLHDGALGDLRARIEKDSGYRLGEREISFFGTCPSCLRAGD
;
A
#
# COMPACT_ATOMS: atom_id res chain seq x y z
N MET A 1 -5.58 -5.25 -27.65
CA MET A 1 -6.58 -4.66 -26.74
C MET A 1 -5.80 -3.76 -25.79
N ARG A 2 -5.97 -2.45 -25.90
CA ARG A 2 -5.20 -1.46 -25.11
C ARG A 2 -5.94 -1.24 -23.80
N CYS A 3 -5.31 -1.63 -22.68
CA CYS A 3 -5.79 -1.26 -21.35
C CYS A 3 -5.68 0.26 -21.20
N HIS A 4 -6.81 0.92 -21.02
CA HIS A 4 -6.87 2.34 -20.70
C HIS A 4 -6.46 2.49 -19.24
N ASP A 5 -5.26 3.03 -19.01
CA ASP A 5 -4.88 3.66 -17.75
C ASP A 5 -5.80 4.87 -17.53
N ARG A 6 -6.84 4.70 -16.75
CA ARG A 6 -7.52 5.85 -16.15
C ARG A 6 -6.73 6.27 -14.92
N HIS A 7 -5.81 7.20 -15.14
CA HIS A 7 -5.27 8.04 -14.09
C HIS A 7 -6.43 8.73 -13.36
N VAL A 8 -6.77 8.24 -12.18
CA VAL A 8 -7.58 9.00 -11.23
C VAL A 8 -6.61 9.95 -10.52
N THR A 9 -6.56 11.17 -11.01
CA THR A 9 -5.90 12.29 -10.32
C THR A 9 -6.77 12.70 -9.14
N GLY A 10 -6.62 12.01 -8.01
CA GLY A 10 -7.11 12.47 -6.72
C GLY A 10 -6.23 13.66 -6.30
N THR A 11 -6.84 14.83 -6.23
CA THR A 11 -6.16 16.08 -5.90
C THR A 11 -5.61 16.00 -4.46
N GLY A 12 -4.30 16.20 -4.28
CA GLY A 12 -3.58 16.13 -2.99
C GLY A 12 -4.11 17.04 -1.86
N HIS A 13 -5.15 17.83 -2.11
CA HIS A 13 -5.85 18.64 -1.11
C HIS A 13 -6.80 17.82 -0.19
N ASP A 14 -7.37 16.73 -0.70
CA ASP A 14 -8.33 15.93 0.09
C ASP A 14 -7.59 14.95 1.03
N GLU A 15 -6.45 14.46 0.61
CA GLU A 15 -5.64 13.50 1.37
C GLU A 15 -4.92 14.15 2.57
N THR A 16 -4.50 15.43 2.46
CA THR A 16 -3.99 16.22 3.61
C THR A 16 -5.13 16.60 4.57
N ALA A 17 -6.36 16.74 4.08
CA ALA A 17 -7.54 16.92 4.91
C ALA A 17 -7.87 15.67 5.74
N ALA A 18 -7.63 14.47 5.22
CA ALA A 18 -7.76 13.22 5.97
C ALA A 18 -6.81 13.19 7.18
N LEU A 19 -5.55 13.58 7.01
CA LEU A 19 -4.58 13.67 8.10
C LEU A 19 -4.99 14.71 9.18
N ARG A 20 -5.66 15.79 8.79
CA ARG A 20 -6.19 16.79 9.73
C ARG A 20 -7.41 16.28 10.49
N ARG A 21 -8.28 15.49 9.84
CA ARG A 21 -9.49 14.92 10.45
C ARG A 21 -9.20 13.88 11.53
N SER A 22 -8.01 13.27 11.54
CA SER A 22 -7.60 12.35 12.60
C SER A 22 -7.48 13.00 13.99
N GLY A 23 -7.68 14.33 14.09
CA GLY A 23 -7.65 15.08 15.34
C GLY A 23 -6.27 15.25 15.97
N ARG A 24 -5.24 14.70 15.35
CA ARG A 24 -3.86 14.78 15.85
C ARG A 24 -3.13 16.01 15.33
N ARG A 25 -2.27 16.60 16.17
CA ARG A 25 -1.45 17.74 15.79
C ARG A 25 -0.60 17.41 14.56
N LEU A 26 -0.79 18.15 13.47
CA LEU A 26 -0.01 18.05 12.25
C LEU A 26 1.36 18.71 12.44
N THR A 27 2.37 17.92 12.78
CA THR A 27 3.76 18.38 12.84
C THR A 27 4.40 18.40 11.45
N ARG A 28 5.48 19.17 11.27
CA ARG A 28 6.24 19.19 10.02
C ARG A 28 6.70 17.77 9.61
N GLN A 29 7.17 16.98 10.56
CA GLN A 29 7.64 15.61 10.32
C GLN A 29 6.51 14.72 9.80
N ARG A 30 5.32 14.72 10.43
CA ARG A 30 4.16 13.96 9.96
C ARG A 30 3.73 14.36 8.57
N ARG A 31 3.77 15.65 8.26
CA ARG A 31 3.41 16.14 6.93
C ARG A 31 4.37 15.58 5.89
N VAL A 32 5.68 15.67 6.08
CA VAL A 32 6.69 15.17 5.13
C VAL A 32 6.57 13.65 4.96
N ILE A 33 6.37 12.89 6.05
CA ILE A 33 6.16 11.44 5.97
C ILE A 33 4.91 11.13 5.12
N TRP A 34 3.83 11.86 5.33
CA TRP A 34 2.59 11.70 4.56
C TRP A 34 2.79 12.07 3.09
N GLU A 35 3.47 13.17 2.80
CA GLU A 35 3.79 13.60 1.42
C GLU A 35 4.64 12.57 0.67
N VAL A 36 5.61 11.95 1.34
CA VAL A 36 6.42 10.84 0.77
C VAL A 36 5.55 9.65 0.40
N LEU A 37 4.60 9.28 1.26
CA LEU A 37 3.66 8.17 0.99
C LEU A 37 2.73 8.48 -0.18
N LEU A 38 2.31 9.74 -0.34
CA LEU A 38 1.43 10.17 -1.43
C LEU A 38 2.14 10.37 -2.76
N ALA A 39 3.45 10.64 -2.74
CA ALA A 39 4.22 10.95 -3.96
C ALA A 39 4.34 9.75 -4.92
N GLU A 40 4.16 8.53 -4.42
CA GLU A 40 4.25 7.30 -5.20
C GLU A 40 2.95 6.47 -5.08
N PRO A 41 1.87 6.92 -5.70
CA PRO A 41 0.59 6.22 -5.62
C PRO A 41 0.70 4.82 -6.22
N GLY A 42 0.24 3.83 -5.45
CA GLY A 42 0.25 2.43 -5.85
C GLY A 42 1.60 1.72 -5.66
N ARG A 43 2.57 2.34 -4.99
CA ARG A 43 3.77 1.63 -4.51
C ARG A 43 3.63 1.25 -3.06
N HIS A 44 4.01 0.03 -2.78
CA HIS A 44 4.20 -0.45 -1.42
C HIS A 44 5.61 -0.09 -0.97
N LEU A 45 5.71 0.82 -0.01
CA LEU A 45 7.00 1.25 0.55
C LEU A 45 7.24 0.50 1.86
N SER A 46 8.43 -0.05 2.04
CA SER A 46 8.85 -0.54 3.34
C SER A 46 9.12 0.65 4.29
N ALA A 47 9.17 0.40 5.58
CA ALA A 47 9.51 1.44 6.55
C ALA A 47 10.89 2.03 6.27
N GLU A 48 11.85 1.22 5.83
CA GLU A 48 13.20 1.62 5.46
C GLU A 48 13.19 2.55 4.25
N ASP A 49 12.43 2.20 3.19
CA ASP A 49 12.28 3.05 2.00
C ASP A 49 11.69 4.42 2.38
N ILE A 50 10.71 4.42 3.27
CA ILE A 50 10.08 5.67 3.76
C ILE A 50 11.10 6.50 4.55
N VAL A 51 11.87 5.88 5.45
CA VAL A 51 12.91 6.57 6.23
C VAL A 51 13.94 7.22 5.29
N GLU A 52 14.40 6.51 4.27
CA GLU A 52 15.38 7.01 3.31
C GLU A 52 14.86 8.26 2.59
N ARG A 53 13.66 8.20 2.03
CA ARG A 53 13.03 9.31 1.31
C ARG A 53 12.68 10.49 2.21
N VAL A 54 12.24 10.23 3.43
CA VAL A 54 11.98 11.30 4.40
C VAL A 54 13.27 12.02 4.76
N ARG A 55 14.41 11.33 4.85
CA ARG A 55 15.72 11.93 5.12
C ARG A 55 16.20 12.85 3.99
N GLU A 56 15.82 12.59 2.76
CA GLU A 56 16.12 13.51 1.65
C GLU A 56 15.52 14.90 1.88
N GLN A 57 14.33 14.98 2.49
CA GLN A 57 13.61 16.22 2.77
C GLN A 57 13.85 16.76 4.20
N LEU A 58 14.15 15.86 5.13
CA LEU A 58 14.41 16.13 6.56
C LEU A 58 15.64 15.33 7.05
N PRO A 59 16.87 15.75 6.74
CA PRO A 59 18.09 15.00 7.06
C PRO A 59 18.26 14.65 8.55
N GLY A 60 17.69 15.46 9.45
CA GLY A 60 17.77 15.26 10.92
C GLY A 60 16.63 14.43 11.50
N VAL A 61 15.77 13.79 10.69
CA VAL A 61 14.65 13.00 11.21
C VAL A 61 15.18 11.73 11.89
N ASN A 62 14.67 11.47 13.10
CA ASN A 62 14.97 10.23 13.80
C ASN A 62 14.12 9.08 13.20
N THR A 63 14.75 7.95 12.94
CA THR A 63 14.09 6.73 12.43
C THR A 63 12.89 6.32 13.29
N SER A 64 13.02 6.37 14.62
CA SER A 64 11.92 6.06 15.54
C SER A 64 10.71 6.99 15.39
N THR A 65 10.93 8.23 14.96
CA THR A 65 9.84 9.17 14.67
C THR A 65 9.05 8.75 13.44
N VAL A 66 9.74 8.23 12.41
CA VAL A 66 9.08 7.71 11.20
C VAL A 66 8.24 6.49 11.57
N TYR A 67 8.82 5.48 12.23
CA TYR A 67 8.09 4.27 12.63
C TYR A 67 6.86 4.59 13.48
N ARG A 68 7.01 5.42 14.52
CA ARG A 68 5.88 5.84 15.37
C ARG A 68 4.81 6.58 14.58
N THR A 69 5.21 7.36 13.57
CA THR A 69 4.24 8.05 12.71
C THR A 69 3.49 7.08 11.81
N LEU A 70 4.16 6.07 11.26
CA LEU A 70 3.52 5.02 10.46
C LEU A 70 2.50 4.25 11.30
N GLU A 71 2.86 3.84 12.53
CA GLU A 71 1.93 3.17 13.46
C GLU A 71 0.69 4.04 13.73
N ILE A 72 0.89 5.33 14.02
CA ILE A 72 -0.21 6.27 14.25
C ILE A 72 -1.13 6.38 13.01
N LEU A 73 -0.57 6.44 11.81
CA LEU A 73 -1.35 6.55 10.58
C LEU A 73 -2.12 5.26 10.28
N VAL A 74 -1.57 4.10 10.64
CA VAL A 74 -2.28 2.81 10.56
C VAL A 74 -3.42 2.76 11.57
N ASP A 75 -3.18 3.14 12.83
CA ASP A 75 -4.20 3.19 13.87
C ASP A 75 -5.35 4.15 13.54
N ASP A 76 -5.03 5.28 12.90
CA ASP A 76 -5.99 6.27 12.43
C ASP A 76 -6.72 5.84 11.13
N GLY A 77 -6.39 4.66 10.56
CA GLY A 77 -6.98 4.13 9.33
C GLY A 77 -6.59 4.90 8.06
N LEU A 78 -5.53 5.69 8.11
CA LEU A 78 -5.01 6.47 6.98
C LEU A 78 -3.99 5.70 6.15
N LEU A 79 -3.34 4.71 6.75
CA LEU A 79 -2.42 3.78 6.08
C LEU A 79 -2.91 2.35 6.25
N LEU A 80 -2.69 1.57 5.21
CA LEU A 80 -2.72 0.13 5.27
C LEU A 80 -1.29 -0.38 5.50
N ARG A 81 -1.19 -1.37 6.38
CA ARG A 81 0.02 -2.16 6.57
C ARG A 81 -0.23 -3.53 5.98
N THR A 82 0.50 -3.87 4.93
CA THR A 82 0.34 -5.12 4.20
C THR A 82 1.58 -5.98 4.36
N ASP A 83 1.39 -7.25 4.65
CA ASP A 83 2.42 -8.27 4.59
C ASP A 83 2.40 -8.89 3.18
N LEU A 84 3.44 -8.64 2.43
CA LEU A 84 3.60 -9.15 1.06
C LEU A 84 4.52 -10.37 1.00
N GLY A 85 4.72 -11.05 2.13
CA GLY A 85 5.67 -12.14 2.28
C GLY A 85 7.10 -11.64 2.57
N GLY A 86 7.84 -12.41 3.36
CA GLY A 86 9.16 -12.04 3.88
C GLY A 86 9.09 -11.31 5.23
N ASP A 87 10.22 -10.76 5.65
CA ASP A 87 10.37 -10.17 7.00
C ASP A 87 10.00 -8.67 7.06
N ARG A 88 9.41 -8.11 5.98
CA ARG A 88 9.12 -6.68 5.86
C ARG A 88 7.64 -6.38 5.76
N ALA A 89 7.20 -5.41 6.55
CA ALA A 89 5.89 -4.80 6.37
C ALA A 89 5.97 -3.66 5.34
N TYR A 90 4.96 -3.55 4.52
CA TYR A 90 4.79 -2.50 3.53
C TYR A 90 3.63 -1.59 3.90
N TYR A 91 3.73 -0.34 3.47
CA TYR A 91 2.77 0.70 3.79
C TYR A 91 2.26 1.37 2.52
N GLU A 92 0.97 1.64 2.48
CA GLU A 92 0.34 2.42 1.43
C GLU A 92 -0.82 3.25 2.00
N PRO A 93 -1.15 4.40 1.38
CA PRO A 93 -2.33 5.18 1.79
C PRO A 93 -3.61 4.34 1.66
N ALA A 94 -4.45 4.36 2.71
CA ALA A 94 -5.75 3.72 2.68
C ALA A 94 -6.63 4.42 1.64
N ARG A 95 -7.20 3.66 0.72
CA ARG A 95 -8.09 4.13 -0.35
C ARG A 95 -9.47 3.51 -0.19
N ASP A 96 -10.47 4.17 -0.75
CA ASP A 96 -11.86 3.73 -0.66
C ASP A 96 -12.18 2.45 -1.47
N HIS A 97 -11.19 1.91 -2.19
CA HIS A 97 -11.38 0.73 -3.04
C HIS A 97 -10.50 -0.42 -2.57
N THR A 98 -11.15 -1.54 -2.29
CA THR A 98 -10.47 -2.82 -2.05
C THR A 98 -9.73 -3.22 -3.31
N HIS A 99 -8.44 -3.49 -3.20
CA HIS A 99 -7.61 -4.05 -4.26
C HIS A 99 -6.83 -5.24 -3.71
N HIS A 100 -6.30 -6.04 -4.60
CA HIS A 100 -5.55 -7.23 -4.25
C HIS A 100 -4.15 -7.13 -4.84
N HIS A 101 -3.25 -7.97 -4.39
CA HIS A 101 -1.85 -7.92 -4.78
C HIS A 101 -1.41 -9.21 -5.46
N VAL A 102 -0.53 -9.07 -6.46
CA VAL A 102 0.28 -10.18 -6.96
C VAL A 102 1.74 -9.83 -6.74
N VAL A 103 2.42 -10.64 -5.96
CA VAL A 103 3.81 -10.44 -5.55
C VAL A 103 4.69 -11.42 -6.31
N CYS A 104 5.75 -10.92 -6.92
CA CYS A 104 6.75 -11.79 -7.54
C CYS A 104 7.71 -12.33 -6.48
N GLU A 105 7.74 -13.63 -6.28
CA GLU A 105 8.63 -14.30 -5.31
C GLU A 105 10.11 -14.19 -5.68
N ARG A 106 10.44 -13.91 -6.96
CA ARG A 106 11.82 -13.78 -7.42
C ARG A 106 12.41 -12.38 -7.27
N CYS A 107 11.64 -11.33 -7.57
CA CYS A 107 12.17 -9.96 -7.57
C CYS A 107 11.39 -8.99 -6.68
N GLY A 108 10.38 -9.47 -5.95
CA GLY A 108 9.57 -8.64 -5.05
C GLY A 108 8.64 -7.64 -5.74
N LYS A 109 8.54 -7.66 -7.08
CA LYS A 109 7.64 -6.74 -7.78
C LYS A 109 6.19 -7.02 -7.42
N VAL A 110 5.48 -5.96 -7.01
CA VAL A 110 4.06 -6.01 -6.69
C VAL A 110 3.24 -5.43 -7.86
N THR A 111 2.11 -6.06 -8.12
CA THR A 111 1.10 -5.58 -9.08
C THR A 111 -0.26 -5.60 -8.40
N HIS A 112 -1.06 -4.57 -8.63
CA HIS A 112 -2.40 -4.46 -8.07
C HIS A 112 -3.42 -5.15 -8.97
N LEU A 113 -4.37 -5.82 -8.33
CA LEU A 113 -5.55 -6.36 -8.98
C LEU A 113 -6.78 -5.64 -8.42
N HIS A 114 -7.66 -5.20 -9.30
CA HIS A 114 -8.97 -4.72 -8.89
C HIS A 114 -9.82 -5.88 -8.36
N ASP A 115 -10.71 -5.61 -7.43
CA ASP A 115 -11.62 -6.61 -6.84
C ASP A 115 -12.39 -7.40 -7.92
N GLY A 116 -12.82 -6.74 -8.97
CA GLY A 116 -13.46 -7.38 -10.14
C GLY A 116 -12.60 -8.42 -10.86
N ALA A 117 -11.27 -8.44 -10.67
CA ALA A 117 -10.40 -9.45 -11.25
C ALA A 117 -10.56 -10.82 -10.59
N LEU A 118 -11.09 -10.86 -9.36
CA LEU A 118 -11.41 -12.10 -8.67
C LEU A 118 -12.76 -12.70 -9.14
N GLY A 119 -13.60 -11.91 -9.83
CA GLY A 119 -14.89 -12.34 -10.30
C GLY A 119 -15.73 -12.95 -9.17
N ASP A 120 -16.21 -14.17 -9.39
CA ASP A 120 -16.99 -14.95 -8.42
C ASP A 120 -16.15 -15.84 -7.50
N LEU A 121 -14.82 -15.70 -7.52
CA LEU A 121 -13.89 -16.51 -6.71
C LEU A 121 -14.28 -16.46 -5.22
N ARG A 122 -14.57 -15.27 -4.72
CA ARG A 122 -14.98 -15.04 -3.34
C ARG A 122 -16.25 -15.83 -3.00
N ALA A 123 -17.27 -15.73 -3.83
CA ALA A 123 -18.51 -16.46 -3.66
C ALA A 123 -18.33 -17.99 -3.75
N ARG A 124 -17.43 -18.46 -4.61
CA ARG A 124 -17.10 -19.90 -4.72
C ARG A 124 -16.41 -20.40 -3.46
N ILE A 125 -15.42 -19.67 -2.95
CA ILE A 125 -14.74 -20.03 -1.70
C ILE A 125 -15.74 -20.07 -0.53
N GLU A 126 -16.61 -19.08 -0.39
CA GLU A 126 -17.66 -19.06 0.64
C GLU A 126 -18.58 -20.27 0.54
N LYS A 127 -19.02 -20.59 -0.68
CA LYS A 127 -19.88 -21.76 -0.94
C LYS A 127 -19.21 -23.07 -0.59
N ASP A 128 -17.93 -23.23 -0.99
CA ASP A 128 -17.21 -24.50 -0.83
C ASP A 128 -16.72 -24.72 0.61
N SER A 129 -16.38 -23.62 1.30
CA SER A 129 -15.83 -23.69 2.66
C SER A 129 -16.87 -23.48 3.76
N GLY A 130 -18.01 -22.87 3.45
CA GLY A 130 -19.01 -22.45 4.44
C GLY A 130 -18.63 -21.22 5.25
N TYR A 131 -17.47 -20.59 4.97
CA TYR A 131 -17.03 -19.36 5.62
C TYR A 131 -17.66 -18.14 4.91
N ARG A 132 -17.83 -17.07 5.66
CA ARG A 132 -18.08 -15.75 5.08
C ARG A 132 -16.76 -14.96 5.07
N LEU A 133 -16.30 -14.57 3.88
CA LEU A 133 -15.07 -13.82 3.71
C LEU A 133 -15.28 -12.33 4.02
N GLY A 134 -14.37 -11.76 4.81
CA GLY A 134 -14.33 -10.32 5.01
C GLY A 134 -13.80 -9.57 3.78
N GLU A 135 -14.04 -8.26 3.71
CA GLU A 135 -13.56 -7.37 2.64
C GLU A 135 -12.08 -7.00 2.84
N ARG A 136 -11.23 -8.00 3.03
CA ARG A 136 -9.78 -7.78 3.16
C ARG A 136 -9.08 -8.01 1.84
N GLU A 137 -7.96 -7.35 1.68
CA GLU A 137 -7.04 -7.57 0.57
C GLU A 137 -6.49 -8.99 0.58
N ILE A 138 -6.30 -9.54 -0.61
CA ILE A 138 -5.71 -10.86 -0.83
C ILE A 138 -4.40 -10.67 -1.58
N SER A 139 -3.34 -11.31 -1.12
CA SER A 139 -2.06 -11.36 -1.81
C SER A 139 -1.85 -12.70 -2.47
N PHE A 140 -1.56 -12.69 -3.76
CA PHE A 140 -1.17 -13.86 -4.55
C PHE A 140 0.34 -13.81 -4.77
N PHE A 141 0.97 -14.97 -4.79
CA PHE A 141 2.40 -15.10 -5.01
C PHE A 141 2.68 -15.87 -6.29
N GLY A 142 3.72 -15.45 -7.03
CA GLY A 142 4.08 -16.08 -8.29
C GLY A 142 5.29 -15.43 -8.95
N THR A 143 5.52 -15.68 -10.24
CA THR A 143 6.67 -15.14 -10.98
C THR A 143 6.21 -14.12 -12.01
N CYS A 144 6.76 -12.91 -11.96
CA CYS A 144 6.38 -11.85 -12.90
C CYS A 144 6.87 -12.12 -14.34
N PRO A 145 6.24 -11.50 -15.37
CA PRO A 145 6.62 -11.73 -16.77
C PRO A 145 8.09 -11.44 -17.08
N SER A 146 8.72 -10.52 -16.37
CA SER A 146 10.14 -10.20 -16.56
C SER A 146 11.03 -11.33 -16.05
N CYS A 147 10.72 -11.89 -14.88
CA CYS A 147 11.45 -13.02 -14.31
C CYS A 147 11.20 -14.33 -15.08
N LEU A 148 9.99 -14.52 -15.63
CA LEU A 148 9.72 -15.66 -16.51
C LEU A 148 10.56 -15.61 -17.79
N ARG A 149 10.73 -14.43 -18.39
CA ARG A 149 11.56 -14.24 -19.59
C ARG A 149 13.07 -14.33 -19.32
N ALA A 150 13.49 -13.97 -18.10
CA ALA A 150 14.90 -14.02 -17.73
C ALA A 150 15.44 -15.46 -17.55
N GLY A 151 14.55 -16.46 -17.52
CA GLY A 151 14.90 -17.84 -17.28
C GLY A 151 15.35 -18.10 -15.83
N ASP A 152 15.62 -19.33 -15.53
CA ASP A 152 16.28 -19.74 -14.28
C ASP A 152 17.76 -19.38 -14.29
#